data_4771c65ab278bda2ef79944b21a5c8cf
#
_entry.id   4771c65ab278bda2ef79944b21a5c8cf
#
_cell.length_a   1.000
_cell.length_b   1.000
_cell.length_c   1.000
_cell.angle_alpha   90.00
_cell.angle_beta   90.00
_cell.angle_gamma   90.00
#
_symmetry.space_group_name_H-M   'P 1'
#
loop_
_entity.id
_entity.type
_entity.pdbx_description
1 polymer ?
#
loop_
_entity_poly.entity_id
_entity_poly.type
_entity_poly.pdbx_seq_one_letter_code
_entity_poly.pdbx_strand_id
1 'polypeptide(L)'
;YRVSGNSPIVAALARAAENGKQVTVLVELKARFDEENNIIWARRLEKAGAHVIYGLVGLKTHAKIILIVRRESEGIKRYVHLGTGNYNDTTARLYTDMGLLTANDQFGSDASAFFNLLSGYSRTPVWNKLVMAPIGLREKIYELIHKEIDHVRQGGEGHIIAKMNSLLDQPVIQKLYEASMAGVKIELIVPVSYTHLTLPTK
;
A
#
# COMPACT_ATOMS: atom_id res chain seq x y z
N TYR A 1 -8.97 -4.37 -1.19
CA TYR A 1 -8.69 -5.54 -2.05
C TYR A 1 -9.30 -6.82 -1.43
N ARG A 2 -8.98 -7.15 -0.20
CA ARG A 2 -9.42 -8.37 0.48
C ARG A 2 -9.87 -8.03 1.89
N VAL A 3 -11.09 -8.38 2.27
CA VAL A 3 -11.71 -8.03 3.54
C VAL A 3 -12.28 -9.29 4.19
N SER A 4 -12.26 -9.36 5.53
CA SER A 4 -12.88 -10.46 6.27
C SER A 4 -14.39 -10.51 6.03
N GLY A 5 -14.97 -11.71 5.99
CA GLY A 5 -16.41 -11.90 5.82
C GLY A 5 -17.26 -11.27 6.94
N ASN A 6 -16.69 -11.09 8.14
CA ASN A 6 -17.32 -10.37 9.25
C ASN A 6 -16.39 -9.26 9.76
N SER A 7 -16.06 -8.31 8.88
CA SER A 7 -15.11 -7.25 9.18
C SER A 7 -15.64 -6.20 10.16
N PRO A 8 -15.05 -6.03 11.35
CA PRO A 8 -15.41 -4.96 12.26
C PRO A 8 -15.06 -3.58 11.70
N ILE A 9 -14.07 -3.48 10.82
CA ILE A 9 -13.68 -2.23 10.15
C ILE A 9 -14.79 -1.78 9.21
N VAL A 10 -15.28 -2.67 8.32
CA VAL A 10 -16.37 -2.34 7.40
C VAL A 10 -17.66 -2.03 8.15
N ALA A 11 -17.94 -2.76 9.24
CA ALA A 11 -19.08 -2.47 10.10
C ALA A 11 -18.96 -1.09 10.77
N ALA A 12 -17.75 -0.67 11.16
CA ALA A 12 -17.52 0.67 11.71
C ALA A 12 -17.70 1.77 10.67
N LEU A 13 -17.26 1.54 9.42
CA LEU A 13 -17.49 2.46 8.31
C LEU A 13 -18.98 2.63 7.99
N ALA A 14 -19.73 1.52 7.96
CA ALA A 14 -21.19 1.56 7.77
C ALA A 14 -21.87 2.39 8.87
N ARG A 15 -21.56 2.10 10.15
CA ARG A 15 -22.10 2.89 11.28
C ARG A 15 -21.72 4.36 11.21
N ALA A 16 -20.51 4.68 10.74
CA ALA A 16 -20.11 6.07 10.57
C ALA A 16 -20.98 6.79 9.52
N ALA A 17 -21.25 6.14 8.39
CA ALA A 17 -22.15 6.67 7.36
C ALA A 17 -23.58 6.84 7.88
N GLU A 18 -24.13 5.83 8.56
CA GLU A 18 -25.46 5.88 9.20
C GLU A 18 -25.57 7.02 10.22
N ASN A 19 -24.47 7.38 10.89
CA ASN A 19 -24.36 8.50 11.82
C ASN A 19 -24.04 9.85 11.13
N GLY A 20 -24.27 9.96 9.81
CA GLY A 20 -24.12 11.21 9.04
C GLY A 20 -22.68 11.64 8.78
N LYS A 21 -21.69 10.74 8.92
CA LYS A 21 -20.32 11.03 8.50
C LYS A 21 -20.16 10.82 7.00
N GLN A 22 -19.36 11.65 6.36
CA GLN A 22 -18.97 11.42 4.97
C GLN A 22 -17.96 10.26 4.93
N VAL A 23 -18.37 9.15 4.33
CA VAL A 23 -17.56 7.94 4.21
C VAL A 23 -17.38 7.62 2.73
N THR A 24 -16.14 7.56 2.27
CA THR A 24 -15.79 7.11 0.93
C THR A 24 -14.95 5.86 1.03
N VAL A 25 -15.33 4.81 0.31
CA VAL A 25 -14.64 3.53 0.34
C VAL A 25 -14.35 3.05 -1.07
N LEU A 26 -13.09 2.75 -1.37
CA LEU A 26 -12.75 2.05 -2.60
C LEU A 26 -12.72 0.55 -2.33
N VAL A 27 -13.52 -0.20 -3.07
CA VAL A 27 -13.61 -1.66 -3.00
C VAL A 27 -13.12 -2.24 -4.33
N GLU A 28 -12.08 -3.07 -4.28
CA GLU A 28 -11.59 -3.77 -5.46
C GLU A 28 -12.45 -5.00 -5.74
N LEU A 29 -13.29 -4.94 -6.78
CA LEU A 29 -14.17 -6.06 -7.12
C LEU A 29 -13.43 -7.23 -7.75
N LYS A 30 -12.37 -6.99 -8.52
CA LYS A 30 -11.57 -8.05 -9.16
C LYS A 30 -10.51 -8.63 -8.21
N ALA A 31 -10.88 -8.84 -6.96
CA ALA A 31 -10.02 -9.44 -5.95
C ALA A 31 -10.09 -10.97 -6.04
N ARG A 32 -9.07 -11.59 -6.59
CA ARG A 32 -9.01 -13.05 -6.83
C ARG A 32 -9.44 -13.85 -5.59
N PHE A 33 -10.49 -14.68 -5.74
CA PHE A 33 -11.16 -15.49 -4.71
C PHE A 33 -12.00 -14.72 -3.67
N ASP A 34 -12.16 -13.41 -3.77
CA ASP A 34 -12.91 -12.60 -2.81
C ASP A 34 -13.98 -11.72 -3.50
N GLU A 35 -14.25 -11.94 -4.77
CA GLU A 35 -15.14 -11.12 -5.58
C GLU A 35 -16.55 -11.03 -4.97
N GLU A 36 -17.13 -12.18 -4.60
CA GLU A 36 -18.48 -12.25 -4.03
C GLU A 36 -18.55 -11.49 -2.69
N ASN A 37 -17.59 -11.73 -1.80
CA ASN A 37 -17.53 -11.08 -0.50
C ASN A 37 -17.38 -9.55 -0.64
N ASN A 38 -16.55 -9.09 -1.56
CA ASN A 38 -16.34 -7.67 -1.80
C ASN A 38 -17.59 -6.99 -2.39
N ILE A 39 -18.36 -7.67 -3.23
CA ILE A 39 -19.64 -7.19 -3.74
C ILE A 39 -20.66 -7.04 -2.60
N ILE A 40 -20.76 -8.02 -1.71
CA ILE A 40 -21.66 -7.98 -0.55
C ILE A 40 -21.33 -6.78 0.33
N TRP A 41 -20.05 -6.55 0.63
CA TRP A 41 -19.61 -5.44 1.45
C TRP A 41 -19.83 -4.09 0.78
N ALA A 42 -19.58 -3.99 -0.53
CA ALA A 42 -19.85 -2.77 -1.30
C ALA A 42 -21.31 -2.38 -1.20
N ARG A 43 -22.24 -3.29 -1.45
CA ARG A 43 -23.70 -3.07 -1.35
C ARG A 43 -24.12 -2.68 0.07
N ARG A 44 -23.53 -3.29 1.10
CA ARG A 44 -23.82 -2.94 2.49
C ARG A 44 -23.38 -1.53 2.83
N LEU A 45 -22.23 -1.10 2.36
CA LEU A 45 -21.71 0.25 2.56
C LEU A 45 -22.58 1.29 1.83
N GLU A 46 -22.97 1.03 0.59
CA GLU A 46 -23.91 1.90 -0.16
C GLU A 46 -25.24 2.04 0.57
N LYS A 47 -25.81 0.93 1.04
CA LYS A 47 -27.07 0.95 1.81
C LYS A 47 -26.96 1.76 3.09
N ALA A 48 -25.78 1.79 3.71
CA ALA A 48 -25.50 2.61 4.89
C ALA A 48 -25.28 4.10 4.56
N GLY A 49 -25.24 4.47 3.28
CA GLY A 49 -25.05 5.86 2.83
C GLY A 49 -23.59 6.24 2.55
N ALA A 50 -22.67 5.26 2.50
CA ALA A 50 -21.30 5.51 2.08
C ALA A 50 -21.18 5.67 0.56
N HIS A 51 -20.26 6.51 0.12
CA HIS A 51 -19.87 6.59 -1.29
C HIS A 51 -18.88 5.47 -1.61
N VAL A 52 -19.25 4.54 -2.50
CA VAL A 52 -18.42 3.42 -2.88
C VAL A 52 -17.82 3.61 -4.27
N ILE A 53 -16.52 3.45 -4.38
CA ILE A 53 -15.77 3.46 -5.64
C ILE A 53 -15.40 2.01 -5.98
N TYR A 54 -15.76 1.55 -7.17
CA TYR A 54 -15.58 0.17 -7.62
C TYR A 54 -14.30 0.01 -8.44
N GLY A 55 -13.16 0.01 -7.77
CA GLY A 55 -11.86 -0.17 -8.43
C GLY A 55 -11.49 0.97 -9.38
N LEU A 56 -10.42 0.78 -10.13
CA LEU A 56 -9.96 1.69 -11.18
C LEU A 56 -9.83 0.93 -12.50
N VAL A 57 -10.24 1.56 -13.59
CA VAL A 57 -10.12 0.94 -14.93
C VAL A 57 -8.65 0.74 -15.28
N GLY A 58 -8.30 -0.49 -15.65
CA GLY A 58 -6.94 -0.86 -16.06
C GLY A 58 -5.93 -1.05 -14.94
N LEU A 59 -6.30 -0.78 -13.69
CA LEU A 59 -5.43 -0.95 -12.52
C LEU A 59 -6.11 -1.81 -11.45
N LYS A 60 -5.31 -2.49 -10.64
CA LYS A 60 -5.76 -3.11 -9.40
C LYS A 60 -5.38 -2.24 -8.22
N THR A 61 -6.35 -1.93 -7.38
CA THR A 61 -6.07 -1.19 -6.15
C THR A 61 -5.67 -2.15 -5.04
N HIS A 62 -4.38 -2.20 -4.75
CA HIS A 62 -3.81 -3.07 -3.71
C HIS A 62 -3.34 -2.29 -2.47
N ALA A 63 -3.49 -0.99 -2.44
CA ALA A 63 -3.18 -0.16 -1.28
C ALA A 63 -4.09 -0.50 -0.08
N LYS A 64 -3.53 -0.43 1.13
CA LYS A 64 -4.24 -0.54 2.40
C LYS A 64 -4.02 0.75 3.15
N ILE A 65 -4.99 1.65 3.02
CA ILE A 65 -4.94 2.99 3.58
C ILE A 65 -6.30 3.36 4.18
N ILE A 66 -6.27 3.96 5.36
CA ILE A 66 -7.43 4.61 5.97
C ILE A 66 -7.03 6.05 6.27
N LEU A 67 -7.90 6.98 5.92
CA LEU A 67 -7.79 8.39 6.28
C LEU A 67 -9.00 8.78 7.11
N ILE A 68 -8.77 9.38 8.28
CA ILE A 68 -9.79 9.97 9.12
C ILE A 68 -9.49 11.47 9.22
N VAL A 69 -10.43 12.29 8.79
CA VAL A 69 -10.35 13.74 8.88
C VAL A 69 -11.30 14.22 9.96
N ARG A 70 -10.77 14.92 10.96
CA ARG A 70 -11.54 15.42 12.10
C ARG A 70 -11.34 16.91 12.27
N ARG A 71 -12.41 17.58 12.72
CA ARG A 71 -12.29 18.93 13.27
C ARG A 71 -12.05 18.82 14.75
N GLU A 72 -10.94 19.31 15.22
CA GLU A 72 -10.54 19.37 16.62
C GLU A 72 -10.42 20.83 17.09
N SER A 73 -10.09 21.05 18.37
CA SER A 73 -9.93 22.39 18.93
C SER A 73 -8.90 23.24 18.19
N GLU A 74 -7.83 22.62 17.72
CA GLU A 74 -6.72 23.27 17.03
C GLU A 74 -6.88 23.31 15.50
N GLY A 75 -8.02 22.85 14.95
CA GLY A 75 -8.29 22.84 13.51
C GLY A 75 -8.54 21.46 12.93
N ILE A 76 -8.26 21.32 11.65
CA ILE A 76 -8.45 20.05 10.94
C ILE A 76 -7.24 19.14 11.19
N LYS A 77 -7.50 17.96 11.77
CA LYS A 77 -6.52 16.91 12.02
C LYS A 77 -6.78 15.72 11.12
N ARG A 78 -5.71 15.14 10.58
CA ARG A 78 -5.76 13.94 9.73
C ARG A 78 -5.03 12.79 10.42
N TYR A 79 -5.71 11.67 10.52
CA TYR A 79 -5.15 10.42 11.05
C TYR A 79 -5.09 9.42 9.92
N VAL A 80 -3.94 8.82 9.71
CA VAL A 80 -3.68 7.91 8.60
C VAL A 80 -3.24 6.56 9.15
N HIS A 81 -3.84 5.49 8.65
CA HIS A 81 -3.30 4.14 8.75
C HIS A 81 -2.81 3.70 7.37
N LEU A 82 -1.60 3.19 7.31
CA LEU A 82 -1.00 2.54 6.14
C LEU A 82 -0.63 1.11 6.54
N GLY A 83 -0.93 0.14 5.68
CA GLY A 83 -0.59 -1.25 5.94
C GLY A 83 -0.02 -1.97 4.73
N THR A 84 0.86 -2.93 4.97
CA THR A 84 1.29 -3.90 3.94
C THR A 84 0.28 -5.03 3.79
N GLY A 85 -0.46 -5.36 4.87
CA GLY A 85 -1.43 -6.43 4.94
C GLY A 85 -2.86 -6.00 4.65
N ASN A 86 -3.66 -6.93 4.10
CA ASN A 86 -5.08 -6.71 3.90
C ASN A 86 -5.83 -6.59 5.24
N TYR A 87 -6.97 -5.88 5.25
CA TYR A 87 -7.90 -5.85 6.38
C TYR A 87 -8.71 -7.16 6.47
N ASN A 88 -7.98 -8.27 6.56
CA ASN A 88 -8.51 -9.63 6.51
C ASN A 88 -7.82 -10.49 7.56
N ASP A 89 -8.58 -11.03 8.51
CA ASP A 89 -8.09 -11.79 9.66
C ASP A 89 -7.43 -13.11 9.26
N THR A 90 -7.89 -13.76 8.22
CA THR A 90 -7.29 -15.00 7.71
C THR A 90 -5.90 -14.74 7.14
N THR A 91 -5.77 -13.75 6.25
CA THR A 91 -4.46 -13.43 5.66
C THR A 91 -3.50 -12.81 6.67
N ALA A 92 -4.00 -12.08 7.68
CA ALA A 92 -3.19 -11.51 8.75
C ALA A 92 -2.48 -12.57 9.62
N ARG A 93 -3.01 -13.80 9.66
CA ARG A 93 -2.38 -14.92 10.37
C ARG A 93 -1.28 -15.61 9.54
N LEU A 94 -1.31 -15.44 8.22
CA LEU A 94 -0.40 -16.12 7.29
C LEU A 94 0.82 -15.26 6.92
N TYR A 95 0.66 -13.94 6.96
CA TYR A 95 1.70 -12.98 6.55
C TYR A 95 2.20 -12.19 7.75
N THR A 96 3.49 -11.88 7.72
CA THR A 96 4.09 -10.91 8.65
C THR A 96 3.99 -9.53 8.02
N ASP A 97 2.99 -8.79 8.45
CA ASP A 97 2.69 -7.46 7.94
C ASP A 97 3.15 -6.35 8.88
N MET A 98 3.28 -5.15 8.33
CA MET A 98 3.56 -3.93 9.08
C MET A 98 2.43 -2.93 8.87
N GLY A 99 2.09 -2.19 9.92
CA GLY A 99 1.15 -1.10 9.90
C GLY A 99 1.74 0.16 10.51
N LEU A 100 1.43 1.31 9.94
CA LEU A 100 1.77 2.63 10.45
C LEU A 100 0.50 3.40 10.79
N LEU A 101 0.38 3.85 12.03
CA LEU A 101 -0.62 4.82 12.45
C LEU A 101 0.09 6.16 12.70
N THR A 102 -0.38 7.21 12.04
CA THR A 102 0.27 8.53 12.15
C THR A 102 -0.72 9.68 12.02
N ALA A 103 -0.44 10.79 12.69
CA ALA A 103 -1.11 12.08 12.53
C ALA A 103 -0.17 13.14 11.93
N ASN A 104 0.94 12.73 11.32
CA ASN A 104 1.86 13.64 10.64
C ASN A 104 1.18 14.32 9.44
N ASP A 105 1.30 15.64 9.34
CA ASP A 105 0.60 16.44 8.34
C ASP A 105 0.98 16.10 6.89
N GLN A 106 2.22 15.72 6.63
CA GLN A 106 2.68 15.35 5.29
C GLN A 106 2.05 14.03 4.85
N PHE A 107 1.98 13.02 5.74
CA PHE A 107 1.23 11.79 5.46
C PHE A 107 -0.27 12.06 5.28
N GLY A 108 -0.83 12.94 6.11
CA GLY A 108 -2.24 13.33 6.02
C GLY A 108 -2.57 14.04 4.70
N SER A 109 -1.68 14.92 4.24
CA SER A 109 -1.79 15.60 2.95
C SER A 109 -1.73 14.62 1.79
N ASP A 110 -0.75 13.72 1.79
CA ASP A 110 -0.57 12.71 0.75
C ASP A 110 -1.74 11.74 0.71
N ALA A 111 -2.25 11.28 1.85
CA ALA A 111 -3.44 10.43 1.93
C ALA A 111 -4.68 11.13 1.37
N SER A 112 -4.86 12.43 1.67
CA SER A 112 -5.96 13.22 1.09
C SER A 112 -5.83 13.33 -0.43
N ALA A 113 -4.62 13.60 -0.92
CA ALA A 113 -4.33 13.68 -2.34
C ALA A 113 -4.56 12.33 -3.05
N PHE A 114 -4.21 11.22 -2.40
CA PHE A 114 -4.46 9.87 -2.90
C PHE A 114 -5.97 9.60 -3.07
N PHE A 115 -6.79 9.87 -2.06
CA PHE A 115 -8.24 9.70 -2.16
C PHE A 115 -8.87 10.63 -3.19
N ASN A 116 -8.39 11.88 -3.33
CA ASN A 116 -8.85 12.80 -4.37
C ASN A 116 -8.52 12.27 -5.78
N LEU A 117 -7.34 11.67 -5.96
CA LEU A 117 -6.97 11.05 -7.22
C LEU A 117 -7.87 9.85 -7.55
N LEU A 118 -8.14 8.97 -6.57
CA LEU A 118 -9.00 7.81 -6.73
C LEU A 118 -10.46 8.17 -7.06
N SER A 119 -10.95 9.30 -6.54
CA SER A 119 -12.28 9.80 -6.84
C SER A 119 -12.38 10.64 -8.13
N GLY A 120 -11.28 10.77 -8.87
CA GLY A 120 -11.26 11.47 -10.17
C GLY A 120 -11.18 12.99 -10.07
N TYR A 121 -10.95 13.56 -8.90
CA TYR A 121 -11.01 15.01 -8.67
C TYR A 121 -9.68 15.74 -8.87
N SER A 122 -8.56 15.06 -9.09
CA SER A 122 -7.28 15.75 -9.19
C SER A 122 -6.32 15.15 -10.22
N ARG A 123 -5.37 15.99 -10.66
CA ARG A 123 -4.18 15.54 -11.38
C ARG A 123 -3.26 14.78 -10.41
N THR A 124 -2.27 14.03 -10.95
CA THR A 124 -1.25 13.36 -10.14
C THR A 124 -0.60 14.33 -9.18
N PRO A 125 -0.70 14.11 -7.87
CA PRO A 125 -0.15 15.03 -6.87
C PRO A 125 1.37 14.96 -6.79
N VAL A 126 1.96 16.03 -6.22
CA VAL A 126 3.35 15.97 -5.74
C VAL A 126 3.32 15.32 -4.37
N TRP A 127 4.08 14.24 -4.22
CA TRP A 127 4.14 13.46 -2.99
C TRP A 127 5.19 14.00 -2.01
N ASN A 128 4.87 14.04 -0.72
CA ASN A 128 5.80 14.42 0.35
C ASN A 128 6.50 13.20 0.98
N LYS A 129 5.73 12.20 1.38
CA LYS A 129 6.20 11.00 2.08
C LYS A 129 5.80 9.71 1.39
N LEU A 130 4.71 9.73 0.64
CA LEU A 130 4.21 8.57 -0.09
C LEU A 130 4.70 8.61 -1.54
N VAL A 131 4.61 7.47 -2.17
CA VAL A 131 4.77 7.32 -3.61
C VAL A 131 3.78 6.27 -4.10
N MET A 132 3.26 6.44 -5.29
CA MET A 132 2.20 5.58 -5.83
C MET A 132 2.73 4.76 -7.02
N ALA A 133 2.38 3.48 -7.05
CA ALA A 133 2.51 2.66 -8.24
C ALA A 133 1.26 2.82 -9.14
N PRO A 134 1.40 2.76 -10.48
CA PRO A 134 2.64 2.60 -11.25
C PRO A 134 3.44 3.89 -11.44
N ILE A 135 2.94 5.03 -10.96
CA ILE A 135 3.54 6.35 -11.21
C ILE A 135 4.52 6.70 -10.10
N GLY A 136 5.83 6.73 -10.44
CA GLY A 136 6.88 7.21 -9.55
C GLY A 136 7.50 6.17 -8.59
N LEU A 137 6.87 4.99 -8.37
CA LEU A 137 7.42 4.01 -7.43
C LEU A 137 8.77 3.44 -7.87
N ARG A 138 8.92 3.09 -9.15
CA ARG A 138 10.18 2.55 -9.70
C ARG A 138 11.29 3.58 -9.60
N GLU A 139 11.01 4.81 -10.00
CA GLU A 139 11.94 5.94 -9.93
C GLU A 139 12.40 6.20 -8.50
N LYS A 140 11.48 6.09 -7.54
CA LYS A 140 11.82 6.24 -6.12
C LYS A 140 12.72 5.11 -5.61
N ILE A 141 12.48 3.88 -6.04
CA ILE A 141 13.35 2.74 -5.70
C ILE A 141 14.75 2.98 -6.29
N TYR A 142 14.85 3.45 -7.54
CA TYR A 142 16.14 3.78 -8.15
C TYR A 142 16.87 4.88 -7.38
N GLU A 143 16.17 5.96 -7.01
CA GLU A 143 16.75 7.04 -6.19
C GLU A 143 17.33 6.49 -4.88
N LEU A 144 16.59 5.62 -4.19
CA LEU A 144 17.05 5.04 -2.94
C LEU A 144 18.26 4.11 -3.13
N ILE A 145 18.26 3.27 -4.17
CA ILE A 145 19.41 2.42 -4.49
C ILE A 145 20.65 3.28 -4.82
N HIS A 146 20.49 4.33 -5.61
CA HIS A 146 21.61 5.22 -5.97
C HIS A 146 22.16 5.95 -4.74
N LYS A 147 21.33 6.34 -3.78
CA LYS A 147 21.78 6.94 -2.52
C LYS A 147 22.72 6.02 -1.75
N GLU A 148 22.39 4.73 -1.68
CA GLU A 148 23.27 3.76 -1.02
C GLU A 148 24.58 3.56 -1.77
N ILE A 149 24.55 3.51 -3.11
CA ILE A 149 25.75 3.44 -3.95
C ILE A 149 26.66 4.67 -3.72
N ASP A 150 26.06 5.86 -3.73
CA ASP A 150 26.82 7.11 -3.55
C ASP A 150 27.39 7.22 -2.12
N HIS A 151 26.64 6.70 -1.13
CA HIS A 151 27.14 6.64 0.24
C HIS A 151 28.39 5.76 0.37
N VAL A 152 28.39 4.57 -0.27
CA VAL A 152 29.58 3.70 -0.31
C VAL A 152 30.74 4.36 -1.06
N ARG A 153 30.49 5.01 -2.20
CA ARG A 153 31.54 5.73 -2.95
C ARG A 153 32.19 6.85 -2.17
N GLN A 154 31.49 7.43 -1.21
CA GLN A 154 31.99 8.45 -0.28
C GLN A 154 32.69 7.86 0.95
N GLY A 155 32.87 6.53 1.00
CA GLY A 155 33.55 5.84 2.08
C GLY A 155 32.65 5.42 3.26
N GLY A 156 31.33 5.53 3.11
CA GLY A 156 30.35 5.03 4.08
C GLY A 156 29.98 3.57 3.86
N GLU A 157 29.11 3.04 4.73
CA GLU A 157 28.56 1.69 4.64
C GLU A 157 27.14 1.74 4.05
N GLY A 158 26.93 1.22 2.84
CA GLY A 158 25.62 1.11 2.22
C GLY A 158 24.93 -0.20 2.58
N HIS A 159 23.62 -0.13 2.90
CA HIS A 159 22.85 -1.31 3.27
C HIS A 159 21.41 -1.25 2.78
N ILE A 160 20.99 -2.24 2.03
CA ILE A 160 19.60 -2.41 1.54
C ILE A 160 19.01 -3.67 2.15
N ILE A 161 17.88 -3.51 2.85
CA ILE A 161 17.07 -4.63 3.32
C ILE A 161 15.70 -4.52 2.66
N ALA A 162 15.28 -5.54 1.91
CA ALA A 162 14.00 -5.52 1.22
C ALA A 162 13.23 -6.83 1.41
N LYS A 163 11.96 -6.70 1.80
CA LYS A 163 11.00 -7.80 1.90
C LYS A 163 9.85 -7.59 0.92
N MET A 164 9.59 -8.58 0.07
CA MET A 164 8.54 -8.49 -0.96
C MET A 164 8.03 -9.87 -1.34
N ASN A 165 6.80 -9.97 -1.85
CA ASN A 165 6.23 -11.24 -2.31
C ASN A 165 6.91 -11.80 -3.57
N SER A 166 7.41 -10.92 -4.43
CA SER A 166 8.14 -11.32 -5.63
C SER A 166 9.04 -10.18 -6.11
N LEU A 167 10.15 -10.53 -6.73
CA LEU A 167 11.08 -9.60 -7.37
C LEU A 167 11.19 -10.00 -8.85
N LEU A 168 10.40 -9.33 -9.70
CA LEU A 168 10.25 -9.67 -11.12
C LEU A 168 10.65 -8.53 -12.06
N ASP A 169 10.74 -7.29 -11.56
CA ASP A 169 11.11 -6.13 -12.37
C ASP A 169 12.59 -6.19 -12.72
N GLN A 170 12.90 -6.57 -13.97
CA GLN A 170 14.27 -6.75 -14.43
C GLN A 170 15.15 -5.50 -14.25
N PRO A 171 14.66 -4.27 -14.57
CA PRO A 171 15.45 -3.07 -14.33
C PRO A 171 15.78 -2.84 -12.85
N VAL A 172 14.87 -3.14 -11.90
CA VAL A 172 15.15 -3.07 -10.45
C VAL A 172 16.20 -4.11 -10.05
N ILE A 173 16.11 -5.33 -10.59
CA ILE A 173 17.10 -6.39 -10.34
C ILE A 173 18.49 -5.95 -10.81
N GLN A 174 18.59 -5.36 -12.00
CA GLN A 174 19.87 -4.84 -12.52
C GLN A 174 20.45 -3.76 -11.60
N LYS A 175 19.61 -2.84 -11.10
CA LYS A 175 20.07 -1.80 -10.16
C LYS A 175 20.56 -2.38 -8.83
N LEU A 176 19.96 -3.46 -8.35
CA LEU A 176 20.44 -4.16 -7.17
C LEU A 176 21.80 -4.84 -7.42
N TYR A 177 22.03 -5.42 -8.62
CA TYR A 177 23.36 -5.92 -8.99
C TYR A 177 24.40 -4.79 -9.06
N GLU A 178 24.08 -3.65 -9.68
CA GLU A 178 24.96 -2.47 -9.70
C GLU A 178 25.33 -2.02 -8.27
N ALA A 179 24.36 -1.99 -7.36
CA ALA A 179 24.60 -1.64 -5.97
C ALA A 179 25.53 -2.65 -5.26
N SER A 180 25.29 -3.95 -5.46
CA SER A 180 26.12 -5.00 -4.91
C SER A 180 27.58 -4.90 -5.42
N MET A 181 27.76 -4.67 -6.72
CA MET A 181 29.10 -4.46 -7.31
C MET A 181 29.78 -3.19 -6.80
N ALA A 182 29.03 -2.18 -6.40
CA ALA A 182 29.56 -0.98 -5.77
C ALA A 182 29.92 -1.17 -4.28
N GLY A 183 29.61 -2.32 -3.68
CA GLY A 183 29.93 -2.64 -2.30
C GLY A 183 28.76 -2.43 -1.31
N VAL A 184 27.55 -2.17 -1.79
CA VAL A 184 26.36 -2.09 -0.94
C VAL A 184 25.99 -3.50 -0.44
N LYS A 185 25.80 -3.67 0.87
CA LYS A 185 25.26 -4.89 1.44
C LYS A 185 23.77 -5.00 1.13
N ILE A 186 23.34 -6.15 0.56
CA ILE A 186 21.95 -6.35 0.16
C ILE A 186 21.40 -7.61 0.80
N GLU A 187 20.29 -7.46 1.52
CA GLU A 187 19.54 -8.55 2.16
C GLU A 187 18.10 -8.57 1.61
N LEU A 188 17.72 -9.68 0.96
CA LEU A 188 16.42 -9.84 0.35
C LEU A 188 15.63 -10.96 1.03
N ILE A 189 14.37 -10.67 1.41
CA ILE A 189 13.41 -11.65 1.92
C ILE A 189 12.31 -11.79 0.88
N VAL A 190 12.46 -12.78 0.01
CA VAL A 190 11.53 -13.05 -1.09
C VAL A 190 11.03 -14.48 -0.96
N PRO A 191 9.73 -14.71 -0.63
CA PRO A 191 9.20 -16.06 -0.58
C PRO A 191 9.20 -16.67 -1.99
N VAL A 192 9.84 -17.84 -2.12
CA VAL A 192 9.90 -18.58 -3.39
C VAL A 192 8.69 -19.50 -3.46
N SER A 193 7.76 -19.22 -4.36
CA SER A 193 6.55 -20.04 -4.57
C SER A 193 6.78 -21.26 -5.45
N TYR A 194 8.03 -21.61 -5.81
CA TYR A 194 8.33 -22.69 -6.73
C TYR A 194 8.96 -23.89 -6.01
N THR A 195 8.20 -24.98 -5.95
CA THR A 195 8.62 -26.24 -5.35
C THR A 195 9.57 -27.09 -6.22
N HIS A 196 10.01 -26.58 -7.36
CA HIS A 196 10.78 -27.36 -8.34
C HIS A 196 12.10 -26.73 -8.81
N LEU A 197 12.62 -25.74 -8.09
CA LEU A 197 14.02 -25.38 -8.20
C LEU A 197 14.85 -26.27 -7.25
N THR A 198 14.90 -27.56 -7.56
CA THR A 198 16.02 -28.37 -7.11
C THR A 198 17.24 -27.94 -7.89
N LEU A 199 18.13 -27.18 -7.27
CA LEU A 199 19.48 -27.02 -7.80
C LEU A 199 20.07 -28.44 -7.94
N PRO A 200 20.67 -28.81 -9.08
CA PRO A 200 21.38 -30.06 -9.17
C PRO A 200 22.52 -30.00 -8.17
N THR A 201 22.39 -30.76 -7.09
CA THR A 201 23.52 -31.06 -6.20
C THR A 201 24.51 -31.89 -7.01
N LYS A 202 25.66 -31.30 -7.34
CA LYS A 202 26.88 -32.06 -7.62
C LYS A 202 27.65 -32.30 -6.34
#